data_e8cfe00ae296ca0f2b5d66206f5401d8
#
_entry.id   e8cfe00ae296ca0f2b5d66206f5401d8
#
_cell.length_a   1.000
_cell.length_b   1.000
_cell.length_c   1.000
_cell.angle_alpha   90.00
_cell.angle_beta   90.00
_cell.angle_gamma   90.00
#
_symmetry.space_group_name_H-M   'P 1'
#
loop_
_entity.id
_entity.type
_entity.pdbx_description
1 polymer ?
#
loop_
_entity_poly.entity_id
_entity_poly.type
_entity_poly.pdbx_seq_one_letter_code
_entity_poly.pdbx_strand_id
1 'polypeptide(L)'
;MVIGIVCYPTFGGSGVLATELGIELSKKGYEIHFITYNQPVKLELLSNKVHFHEVEVPNYPLFHYPPYELALSSRLVGIVKKYKIDVLHVHYAIPHAYAALMAKQMLNAQNINIPVVTTLHGTDITLVGSHPSYKTAVEFSINNSDYVTSVSKSLKNDTLSLFSIKQKIEVIPNFVNLDKYSRKSSENNLSNKNHKIITHVSNFRKVKRIMDIIEIFNGIQQQIPAKLFMIGDGPEKNKAEKKANELGIKDKITFFGKSNETNKILSFSDLFILPSEIESFGLSALEAMAANVPVISTNAGGIPELNTDNFSGILSNVGDVDKMIEDSIMILSDEKIFNNFKTNARKRAEDFDIHKIVPLYEKIYNKLI
;
A
#
# COMPACT_ATOMS: atom_id res chain seq x y z
N MET A 1 16.84 -10.91 17.71
CA MET A 1 15.51 -11.42 17.27
C MET A 1 15.56 -11.69 15.78
N VAL A 2 15.06 -12.83 15.38
CA VAL A 2 14.97 -13.30 13.99
C VAL A 2 13.51 -13.30 13.56
N ILE A 3 13.18 -12.54 12.52
CA ILE A 3 11.80 -12.28 12.08
C ILE A 3 11.55 -12.88 10.70
N GLY A 4 10.54 -13.73 10.57
CA GLY A 4 10.06 -14.21 9.28
C GLY A 4 8.95 -13.32 8.75
N ILE A 5 9.12 -12.71 7.56
CA ILE A 5 8.11 -11.86 6.92
C ILE A 5 7.54 -12.59 5.71
N VAL A 6 6.21 -12.72 5.68
CA VAL A 6 5.47 -13.32 4.55
C VAL A 6 4.60 -12.25 3.91
N CYS A 7 4.79 -12.00 2.62
CA CYS A 7 4.08 -10.96 1.89
C CYS A 7 3.96 -11.30 0.40
N TYR A 8 3.15 -10.55 -0.34
CA TYR A 8 3.19 -10.60 -1.79
C TYR A 8 4.42 -9.85 -2.34
N PRO A 9 5.20 -10.45 -3.25
CA PRO A 9 6.40 -9.82 -3.82
C PRO A 9 6.05 -8.89 -4.99
N THR A 10 5.04 -8.03 -4.82
CA THR A 10 4.47 -7.22 -5.91
C THR A 10 4.74 -5.73 -5.72
N PHE A 11 4.61 -4.95 -6.81
CA PHE A 11 4.60 -3.49 -6.79
C PHE A 11 3.39 -2.89 -6.05
N GLY A 12 2.45 -3.72 -5.58
CA GLY A 12 1.32 -3.26 -4.77
C GLY A 12 1.77 -2.75 -3.40
N GLY A 13 1.01 -1.79 -2.84
CA GLY A 13 1.37 -1.08 -1.62
C GLY A 13 1.76 -1.96 -0.44
N SER A 14 1.05 -3.07 -0.20
CA SER A 14 1.35 -4.00 0.91
C SER A 14 2.69 -4.71 0.78
N GLY A 15 3.08 -5.13 -0.44
CA GLY A 15 4.37 -5.78 -0.68
C GLY A 15 5.54 -4.83 -0.46
N VAL A 16 5.42 -3.59 -0.94
CA VAL A 16 6.42 -2.53 -0.71
C VAL A 16 6.54 -2.21 0.77
N LEU A 17 5.42 -2.05 1.48
CA LEU A 17 5.41 -1.79 2.92
C LEU A 17 6.06 -2.91 3.74
N ALA A 18 5.74 -4.17 3.44
CA ALA A 18 6.37 -5.30 4.11
C ALA A 18 7.89 -5.34 3.89
N THR A 19 8.32 -5.02 2.67
CA THR A 19 9.74 -4.94 2.31
C THR A 19 10.45 -3.81 3.06
N GLU A 20 9.87 -2.61 3.07
CA GLU A 20 10.43 -1.45 3.78
C GLU A 20 10.46 -1.65 5.29
N LEU A 21 9.41 -2.29 5.87
CA LEU A 21 9.40 -2.68 7.28
C LEU A 21 10.60 -3.60 7.62
N GLY A 22 10.79 -4.65 6.83
CA GLY A 22 11.90 -5.58 7.06
C GLY A 22 13.28 -4.95 6.88
N ILE A 23 13.45 -4.10 5.87
CA ILE A 23 14.70 -3.35 5.68
C ILE A 23 14.98 -2.43 6.89
N GLU A 24 13.97 -1.70 7.36
CA GLU A 24 14.15 -0.79 8.50
C GLU A 24 14.45 -1.54 9.80
N LEU A 25 13.78 -2.66 10.04
CA LEU A 25 14.09 -3.55 11.16
C LEU A 25 15.52 -4.11 11.07
N SER A 26 16.00 -4.46 9.87
CA SER A 26 17.38 -4.96 9.69
C SER A 26 18.43 -3.92 10.05
N LYS A 27 18.20 -2.64 9.75
CA LYS A 27 19.08 -1.52 10.18
C LYS A 27 19.12 -1.37 11.69
N LYS A 28 18.05 -1.73 12.38
CA LYS A 28 17.96 -1.75 13.85
C LYS A 28 18.58 -3.00 14.48
N GLY A 29 19.11 -3.91 13.68
CA GLY A 29 19.87 -5.08 14.13
C GLY A 29 19.11 -6.39 14.13
N TYR A 30 17.83 -6.41 13.73
CA TYR A 30 17.06 -7.65 13.57
C TYR A 30 17.54 -8.45 12.35
N GLU A 31 17.45 -9.77 12.44
CA GLU A 31 17.67 -10.65 11.27
C GLU A 31 16.32 -10.93 10.62
N ILE A 32 16.22 -10.68 9.31
CA ILE A 32 14.96 -10.68 8.56
C ILE A 32 14.99 -11.75 7.49
N HIS A 33 13.99 -12.61 7.48
CA HIS A 33 13.79 -13.66 6.49
C HIS A 33 12.49 -13.39 5.73
N PHE A 34 12.59 -13.00 4.45
CA PHE A 34 11.44 -12.91 3.55
C PHE A 34 11.13 -14.27 2.95
N ILE A 35 9.88 -14.74 3.10
CA ILE A 35 9.42 -16.03 2.60
C ILE A 35 8.24 -15.79 1.66
N THR A 36 8.46 -15.95 0.35
CA THR A 36 7.47 -15.68 -0.69
C THR A 36 7.89 -16.32 -2.03
N TYR A 37 7.00 -16.33 -3.04
CA TYR A 37 7.23 -17.05 -4.32
C TYR A 37 8.16 -16.35 -5.32
N ASN A 38 8.52 -15.09 -5.07
CA ASN A 38 9.53 -14.34 -5.85
C ASN A 38 10.22 -13.33 -4.92
N GLN A 39 11.38 -12.83 -5.32
CA GLN A 39 12.05 -11.78 -4.55
C GLN A 39 11.15 -10.54 -4.45
N PRO A 40 10.91 -10.01 -3.24
CA PRO A 40 10.12 -8.81 -3.05
C PRO A 40 10.67 -7.61 -3.82
N VAL A 41 9.77 -6.82 -4.38
CA VAL A 41 10.14 -5.59 -5.08
C VAL A 41 10.85 -4.63 -4.11
N LYS A 42 11.90 -3.96 -4.57
CA LYS A 42 12.78 -3.08 -3.78
C LYS A 42 13.61 -3.81 -2.70
N LEU A 43 13.61 -5.14 -2.65
CA LEU A 43 14.48 -5.86 -1.72
C LEU A 43 15.93 -5.83 -2.25
N GLU A 44 16.79 -5.10 -1.54
CA GLU A 44 18.24 -5.09 -1.76
C GLU A 44 18.89 -6.08 -0.81
N LEU A 45 19.47 -7.15 -1.33
CA LEU A 45 20.15 -8.19 -0.55
C LEU A 45 21.59 -7.80 -0.19
N LEU A 46 21.85 -6.49 -0.03
CA LEU A 46 23.17 -5.95 0.31
C LEU A 46 23.52 -6.09 1.80
N SER A 47 22.51 -6.40 2.64
CA SER A 47 22.70 -6.61 4.08
C SER A 47 22.84 -8.10 4.39
N ASN A 48 23.85 -8.47 5.17
CA ASN A 48 24.00 -9.83 5.70
C ASN A 48 22.93 -10.24 6.72
N LYS A 49 22.03 -9.33 7.10
CA LYS A 49 20.89 -9.57 7.99
C LYS A 49 19.55 -9.71 7.27
N VAL A 50 19.54 -9.67 5.94
CA VAL A 50 18.32 -9.81 5.15
C VAL A 50 18.46 -11.00 4.20
N HIS A 51 17.55 -11.94 4.35
CA HIS A 51 17.54 -13.20 3.61
C HIS A 51 16.23 -13.34 2.82
N PHE A 52 16.32 -13.96 1.66
CA PHE A 52 15.15 -14.31 0.84
C PHE A 52 15.06 -15.83 0.68
N HIS A 53 13.86 -16.35 0.84
CA HIS A 53 13.54 -17.78 0.70
C HIS A 53 12.39 -17.94 -0.27
N GLU A 54 12.67 -18.49 -1.41
CA GLU A 54 11.66 -18.78 -2.41
C GLU A 54 10.75 -19.93 -1.98
N VAL A 55 9.45 -19.75 -2.22
CA VAL A 55 8.41 -20.76 -2.05
C VAL A 55 8.09 -21.31 -3.43
N GLU A 56 8.67 -22.44 -3.76
CA GLU A 56 8.40 -23.16 -5.00
C GLU A 56 7.11 -23.98 -4.84
N VAL A 57 6.23 -23.87 -5.81
CA VAL A 57 5.03 -24.68 -5.91
C VAL A 57 5.21 -25.66 -7.08
N PRO A 58 5.46 -26.96 -6.81
CA PRO A 58 5.68 -27.92 -7.86
C PRO A 58 4.41 -28.08 -8.72
N ASN A 59 4.61 -28.09 -10.03
CA ASN A 59 3.54 -28.38 -10.96
C ASN A 59 3.27 -29.89 -10.95
N TYR A 60 2.06 -30.28 -10.59
CA TYR A 60 1.62 -31.66 -10.59
C TYR A 60 0.32 -31.79 -11.40
N PRO A 61 0.24 -32.68 -12.40
CA PRO A 61 -0.86 -32.73 -13.37
C PRO A 61 -2.27 -32.89 -12.76
N LEU A 62 -2.39 -33.49 -11.57
CA LEU A 62 -3.67 -33.64 -10.90
C LEU A 62 -4.13 -32.38 -10.14
N PHE A 63 -3.25 -31.41 -9.93
CA PHE A 63 -3.62 -30.16 -9.31
C PHE A 63 -4.13 -29.17 -10.37
N HIS A 64 -5.45 -29.00 -10.45
CA HIS A 64 -6.05 -28.01 -11.32
C HIS A 64 -5.57 -26.57 -10.96
N TYR A 65 -5.42 -26.31 -9.67
CA TYR A 65 -4.82 -25.08 -9.14
C TYR A 65 -3.59 -25.42 -8.30
N PRO A 66 -2.45 -24.76 -8.50
CA PRO A 66 -1.26 -24.96 -7.68
C PRO A 66 -1.54 -24.65 -6.21
N PRO A 67 -1.31 -25.59 -5.27
CA PRO A 67 -1.64 -25.43 -3.85
C PRO A 67 -0.57 -24.60 -3.12
N TYR A 68 -0.57 -23.29 -3.35
CA TYR A 68 0.42 -22.36 -2.79
C TYR A 68 0.48 -22.40 -1.27
N GLU A 69 -0.68 -22.46 -0.60
CA GLU A 69 -0.77 -22.47 0.86
C GLU A 69 -0.10 -23.69 1.48
N LEU A 70 -0.18 -24.86 0.84
CA LEU A 70 0.51 -26.07 1.27
C LEU A 70 2.03 -25.93 1.14
N ALA A 71 2.48 -25.42 -0.01
CA ALA A 71 3.91 -25.19 -0.25
C ALA A 71 4.47 -24.16 0.74
N LEU A 72 3.75 -23.04 0.94
CA LEU A 72 4.14 -21.99 1.88
C LEU A 72 4.20 -22.52 3.32
N SER A 73 3.17 -23.21 3.81
CA SER A 73 3.16 -23.74 5.18
C SER A 73 4.30 -24.73 5.42
N SER A 74 4.57 -25.63 4.49
CA SER A 74 5.70 -26.59 4.57
C SER A 74 7.04 -25.86 4.55
N ARG A 75 7.20 -24.84 3.67
CA ARG A 75 8.41 -24.03 3.60
C ARG A 75 8.69 -23.26 4.89
N LEU A 76 7.64 -22.69 5.49
CA LEU A 76 7.71 -21.98 6.78
C LEU A 76 8.23 -22.88 7.89
N VAL A 77 7.74 -24.11 8.00
CA VAL A 77 8.25 -25.09 8.99
C VAL A 77 9.75 -25.30 8.84
N GLY A 78 10.22 -25.53 7.62
CA GLY A 78 11.65 -25.75 7.36
C GLY A 78 12.51 -24.53 7.73
N ILE A 79 12.04 -23.31 7.39
CA ILE A 79 12.76 -22.07 7.67
C ILE A 79 12.79 -21.74 9.15
N VAL A 80 11.64 -21.86 9.85
CA VAL A 80 11.56 -21.63 11.31
C VAL A 80 12.56 -22.53 12.04
N LYS A 81 12.63 -23.81 11.69
CA LYS A 81 13.55 -24.77 12.33
C LYS A 81 15.02 -24.45 12.00
N LYS A 82 15.32 -24.17 10.74
CA LYS A 82 16.70 -23.96 10.26
C LYS A 82 17.32 -22.68 10.82
N TYR A 83 16.54 -21.59 10.82
CA TYR A 83 17.04 -20.26 11.16
C TYR A 83 16.57 -19.77 12.54
N LYS A 84 15.86 -20.61 13.29
CA LYS A 84 15.35 -20.31 14.64
C LYS A 84 14.57 -18.99 14.66
N ILE A 85 13.59 -18.88 13.74
CA ILE A 85 12.72 -17.71 13.66
C ILE A 85 11.98 -17.54 14.99
N ASP A 86 12.01 -16.34 15.55
CA ASP A 86 11.36 -16.01 16.83
C ASP A 86 9.89 -15.63 16.64
N VAL A 87 9.54 -14.97 15.52
CA VAL A 87 8.17 -14.53 15.19
C VAL A 87 7.93 -14.56 13.70
N LEU A 88 6.73 -14.97 13.28
CA LEU A 88 6.25 -14.82 11.90
C LEU A 88 5.36 -13.58 11.82
N HIS A 89 5.72 -12.62 10.98
CA HIS A 89 4.86 -11.49 10.61
C HIS A 89 4.34 -11.69 9.19
N VAL A 90 3.05 -11.89 9.06
CA VAL A 90 2.40 -12.18 7.80
C VAL A 90 1.46 -11.04 7.39
N HIS A 91 1.52 -10.68 6.13
CA HIS A 91 0.68 -9.66 5.53
C HIS A 91 -0.45 -10.34 4.76
N TYR A 92 -1.70 -10.02 5.08
CA TYR A 92 -2.97 -10.62 4.67
C TYR A 92 -3.43 -11.81 5.51
N ALA A 93 -4.72 -11.81 5.85
CA ALA A 93 -5.40 -12.92 6.52
C ALA A 93 -5.38 -14.20 5.67
N ILE A 94 -5.55 -14.06 4.36
CA ILE A 94 -5.42 -15.14 3.37
C ILE A 94 -4.57 -14.67 2.18
N PRO A 95 -3.73 -15.51 1.59
CA PRO A 95 -3.43 -16.89 2.00
C PRO A 95 -2.38 -16.98 3.11
N HIS A 96 -1.72 -15.87 3.46
CA HIS A 96 -0.46 -15.90 4.23
C HIS A 96 -0.67 -16.26 5.69
N ALA A 97 -1.62 -15.63 6.41
CA ALA A 97 -1.87 -16.00 7.80
C ALA A 97 -2.42 -17.42 7.92
N TYR A 98 -3.30 -17.83 6.99
CA TYR A 98 -3.78 -19.21 6.95
C TYR A 98 -2.61 -20.20 6.86
N ALA A 99 -1.69 -20.01 5.91
CA ALA A 99 -0.52 -20.89 5.75
C ALA A 99 0.42 -20.84 6.96
N ALA A 100 0.62 -19.67 7.57
CA ALA A 100 1.46 -19.54 8.77
C ALA A 100 0.85 -20.27 9.98
N LEU A 101 -0.46 -20.22 10.13
CA LEU A 101 -1.16 -20.97 11.20
C LEU A 101 -1.09 -22.48 10.98
N MET A 102 -1.16 -22.95 9.74
CA MET A 102 -0.91 -24.36 9.42
C MET A 102 0.54 -24.75 9.75
N ALA A 103 1.51 -23.92 9.43
CA ALA A 103 2.91 -24.12 9.82
C ALA A 103 3.07 -24.14 11.35
N LYS A 104 2.41 -23.23 12.08
CA LYS A 104 2.40 -23.20 13.55
C LYS A 104 1.85 -24.51 14.14
N GLN A 105 0.76 -25.05 13.60
CA GLN A 105 0.22 -26.34 14.04
C GLN A 105 1.22 -27.50 13.81
N MET A 106 1.87 -27.54 12.64
CA MET A 106 2.90 -28.55 12.34
C MET A 106 4.13 -28.44 13.26
N LEU A 107 4.51 -27.23 13.64
CA LEU A 107 5.61 -26.96 14.57
C LEU A 107 5.24 -27.31 16.01
N ASN A 108 4.02 -26.99 16.45
CA ASN A 108 3.50 -27.35 17.77
C ASN A 108 3.51 -28.86 17.99
N ALA A 109 3.19 -29.65 16.96
CA ALA A 109 3.31 -31.12 17.01
C ALA A 109 4.76 -31.62 17.22
N GLN A 110 5.74 -30.74 17.05
CA GLN A 110 7.17 -30.98 17.28
C GLN A 110 7.69 -30.22 18.51
N ASN A 111 6.81 -29.72 19.39
CA ASN A 111 7.12 -28.90 20.57
C ASN A 111 7.85 -27.59 20.26
N ILE A 112 7.64 -27.01 19.07
CA ILE A 112 8.16 -25.72 18.66
C ILE A 112 6.99 -24.75 18.57
N ASN A 113 6.95 -23.77 19.48
CA ASN A 113 5.95 -22.71 19.43
C ASN A 113 6.50 -21.49 18.65
N ILE A 114 5.69 -20.93 17.76
CA ILE A 114 6.00 -19.73 16.98
C ILE A 114 4.83 -18.76 17.02
N PRO A 115 4.99 -17.53 17.51
CA PRO A 115 3.94 -16.53 17.43
C PRO A 115 3.75 -16.02 16.00
N VAL A 116 2.49 -15.74 15.65
CA VAL A 116 2.06 -15.23 14.34
C VAL A 116 1.42 -13.86 14.51
N VAL A 117 2.02 -12.84 13.92
CA VAL A 117 1.45 -11.49 13.77
C VAL A 117 0.83 -11.38 12.38
N THR A 118 -0.42 -10.93 12.30
CA THR A 118 -1.13 -10.74 11.01
C THR A 118 -1.49 -9.29 10.82
N THR A 119 -1.04 -8.69 9.69
CA THR A 119 -1.44 -7.34 9.26
C THR A 119 -2.45 -7.41 8.13
N LEU A 120 -3.63 -6.82 8.34
CA LEU A 120 -4.73 -6.73 7.38
C LEU A 120 -4.53 -5.51 6.47
N HIS A 121 -4.71 -5.69 5.15
CA HIS A 121 -4.45 -4.65 4.14
C HIS A 121 -5.67 -4.19 3.34
N GLY A 122 -6.79 -4.92 3.40
CA GLY A 122 -8.06 -4.55 2.79
C GLY A 122 -8.53 -5.48 1.70
N THR A 123 -7.71 -5.85 0.71
CA THR A 123 -8.12 -6.82 -0.34
C THR A 123 -8.53 -8.16 0.26
N ASP A 124 -7.85 -8.60 1.30
CA ASP A 124 -8.13 -9.80 2.09
C ASP A 124 -9.39 -9.70 2.95
N ILE A 125 -9.98 -8.54 3.06
CA ILE A 125 -11.16 -8.26 3.88
C ILE A 125 -12.35 -7.91 2.99
N THR A 126 -12.29 -6.75 2.32
CA THR A 126 -13.44 -6.15 1.63
C THR A 126 -13.67 -6.68 0.22
N LEU A 127 -12.65 -7.25 -0.43
CA LEU A 127 -12.76 -7.74 -1.80
C LEU A 127 -12.79 -9.28 -1.86
N VAL A 128 -11.64 -9.91 -1.66
CA VAL A 128 -11.51 -11.37 -1.79
C VAL A 128 -12.05 -12.08 -0.55
N GLY A 129 -11.71 -11.58 0.64
CA GLY A 129 -12.03 -12.23 1.90
C GLY A 129 -13.53 -12.27 2.23
N SER A 130 -14.31 -11.31 1.72
CA SER A 130 -15.77 -11.27 1.91
C SER A 130 -16.51 -12.32 1.05
N HIS A 131 -15.84 -12.94 0.05
CA HIS A 131 -16.46 -13.97 -0.76
C HIS A 131 -16.79 -15.20 0.09
N PRO A 132 -18.00 -15.83 -0.05
CA PRO A 132 -18.43 -16.96 0.79
C PRO A 132 -17.42 -18.10 0.86
N SER A 133 -16.72 -18.40 -0.23
CA SER A 133 -15.70 -19.47 -0.28
C SER A 133 -14.46 -19.19 0.59
N TYR A 134 -14.19 -17.95 0.97
CA TYR A 134 -13.01 -17.57 1.74
C TYR A 134 -13.33 -17.06 3.14
N LYS A 135 -14.58 -16.66 3.40
CA LYS A 135 -15.02 -16.05 4.65
C LYS A 135 -14.58 -16.82 5.90
N THR A 136 -14.85 -18.13 5.92
CA THR A 136 -14.48 -19.00 7.04
C THR A 136 -12.97 -19.07 7.27
N ALA A 137 -12.18 -19.10 6.18
CA ALA A 137 -10.72 -19.12 6.29
C ALA A 137 -10.17 -17.77 6.80
N VAL A 138 -10.79 -16.65 6.43
CA VAL A 138 -10.43 -15.32 6.94
C VAL A 138 -10.74 -15.21 8.44
N GLU A 139 -11.95 -15.60 8.87
CA GLU A 139 -12.34 -15.63 10.29
C GLU A 139 -11.41 -16.51 11.11
N PHE A 140 -11.11 -17.72 10.61
CA PHE A 140 -10.15 -18.61 11.24
C PHE A 140 -8.77 -17.98 11.38
N SER A 141 -8.25 -17.40 10.31
CA SER A 141 -6.92 -16.80 10.28
C SER A 141 -6.78 -15.66 11.27
N ILE A 142 -7.77 -14.76 11.30
CA ILE A 142 -7.75 -13.61 12.21
C ILE A 142 -7.89 -14.08 13.66
N ASN A 143 -8.83 -14.99 13.96
CA ASN A 143 -9.12 -15.44 15.32
C ASN A 143 -8.02 -16.29 15.95
N ASN A 144 -7.16 -16.92 15.15
CA ASN A 144 -6.08 -17.79 15.63
C ASN A 144 -4.67 -17.16 15.53
N SER A 145 -4.56 -15.94 15.00
CA SER A 145 -3.31 -15.16 15.07
C SER A 145 -3.02 -14.69 16.49
N ASP A 146 -1.78 -14.70 16.93
CA ASP A 146 -1.41 -14.25 18.29
C ASP A 146 -1.55 -12.72 18.42
N TYR A 147 -1.37 -12.01 17.31
CA TYR A 147 -1.60 -10.57 17.25
C TYR A 147 -2.14 -10.16 15.87
N VAL A 148 -3.09 -9.24 15.85
CA VAL A 148 -3.69 -8.77 14.61
C VAL A 148 -3.62 -7.25 14.54
N THR A 149 -3.13 -6.74 13.40
CA THR A 149 -3.13 -5.31 13.11
C THR A 149 -3.93 -4.98 11.85
N SER A 150 -4.44 -3.76 11.78
CA SER A 150 -5.12 -3.20 10.62
C SER A 150 -4.49 -1.86 10.25
N VAL A 151 -4.42 -1.56 8.96
CA VAL A 151 -3.78 -0.33 8.45
C VAL A 151 -4.61 0.94 8.66
N SER A 152 -5.87 0.81 9.09
CA SER A 152 -6.75 1.94 9.39
C SER A 152 -7.87 1.53 10.36
N LYS A 153 -8.51 2.51 10.99
CA LYS A 153 -9.74 2.30 11.78
C LYS A 153 -10.90 1.85 10.89
N SER A 154 -10.99 2.43 9.68
CA SER A 154 -11.99 2.04 8.70
C SER A 154 -11.88 0.55 8.38
N LEU A 155 -10.71 0.07 8.00
CA LEU A 155 -10.52 -1.36 7.69
C LEU A 155 -10.79 -2.27 8.90
N LYS A 156 -10.40 -1.84 10.11
CA LYS A 156 -10.76 -2.55 11.34
C LYS A 156 -12.28 -2.67 11.50
N ASN A 157 -13.01 -1.57 11.29
CA ASN A 157 -14.47 -1.57 11.42
C ASN A 157 -15.13 -2.46 10.36
N ASP A 158 -14.65 -2.39 9.11
CA ASP A 158 -15.10 -3.28 8.04
C ASP A 158 -14.86 -4.74 8.40
N THR A 159 -13.69 -5.06 8.96
CA THR A 159 -13.37 -6.43 9.40
C THR A 159 -14.35 -6.91 10.48
N LEU A 160 -14.63 -6.09 11.49
CA LEU A 160 -15.55 -6.43 12.56
C LEU A 160 -17.01 -6.53 12.10
N SER A 161 -17.39 -5.81 11.05
CA SER A 161 -18.75 -5.85 10.49
C SER A 161 -18.98 -7.06 9.57
N LEU A 162 -17.96 -7.46 8.81
CA LEU A 162 -18.05 -8.53 7.82
C LEU A 162 -17.83 -9.94 8.39
N PHE A 163 -17.10 -10.05 9.50
CA PHE A 163 -16.63 -11.32 10.06
C PHE A 163 -16.90 -11.44 11.55
N SER A 164 -17.06 -12.67 12.02
CA SER A 164 -17.20 -13.01 13.46
C SER A 164 -15.83 -13.02 14.14
N ILE A 165 -15.31 -11.84 14.46
CA ILE A 165 -13.96 -11.69 15.03
C ILE A 165 -14.03 -11.58 16.55
N LYS A 166 -13.25 -12.44 17.24
CA LYS A 166 -13.06 -12.45 18.70
C LYS A 166 -11.72 -11.82 19.09
N GLN A 167 -10.75 -11.84 18.19
CA GLN A 167 -9.41 -11.33 18.41
C GLN A 167 -9.41 -9.79 18.40
N LYS A 168 -8.61 -9.20 19.28
CA LYS A 168 -8.40 -7.74 19.29
C LYS A 168 -7.60 -7.33 18.05
N ILE A 169 -8.11 -6.34 17.31
CA ILE A 169 -7.40 -5.73 16.19
C ILE A 169 -6.84 -4.39 16.64
N GLU A 170 -5.53 -4.22 16.58
CA GLU A 170 -4.86 -2.95 16.81
C GLU A 170 -4.68 -2.20 15.49
N VAL A 171 -4.82 -0.88 15.51
CA VAL A 171 -4.60 -0.05 14.32
C VAL A 171 -3.17 0.44 14.31
N ILE A 172 -2.39 -0.01 13.31
CA ILE A 172 -1.07 0.52 12.99
C ILE A 172 -1.14 1.02 11.55
N PRO A 173 -1.07 2.33 11.31
CA PRO A 173 -1.21 2.89 9.98
C PRO A 173 -0.04 2.49 9.08
N ASN A 174 -0.26 2.53 7.78
CA ASN A 174 0.83 2.46 6.82
C ASN A 174 1.78 3.65 7.01
N PHE A 175 2.98 3.51 6.48
CA PHE A 175 4.06 4.48 6.67
C PHE A 175 4.77 4.79 5.36
N VAL A 176 5.58 5.83 5.39
CA VAL A 176 6.47 6.23 4.30
C VAL A 176 7.85 6.54 4.87
N ASN A 177 8.90 6.22 4.11
CA ASN A 177 10.26 6.67 4.44
C ASN A 177 10.46 8.07 3.86
N LEU A 178 10.40 9.08 4.72
CA LEU A 178 10.47 10.49 4.32
C LEU A 178 11.81 10.89 3.69
N ASP A 179 12.90 10.18 3.98
CA ASP A 179 14.23 10.46 3.41
C ASP A 179 14.27 10.23 1.90
N LYS A 180 13.43 9.30 1.41
CA LYS A 180 13.30 9.00 -0.03
C LYS A 180 12.60 10.10 -0.83
N TYR A 181 11.95 11.05 -0.13
CA TYR A 181 11.16 12.14 -0.71
C TYR A 181 11.76 13.53 -0.41
N SER A 182 12.99 13.58 0.12
CA SER A 182 13.72 14.85 0.26
C SER A 182 14.17 15.32 -1.12
N ARG A 183 13.78 16.55 -1.52
CA ARG A 183 14.27 17.16 -2.76
C ARG A 183 15.79 17.33 -2.67
N LYS A 184 16.52 16.66 -3.54
CA LYS A 184 17.92 17.03 -3.79
C LYS A 184 17.92 18.38 -4.52
N SER A 185 18.59 19.36 -3.98
CA SER A 185 18.69 20.74 -4.49
C SER A 185 19.23 20.89 -5.91
N SER A 186 19.72 19.82 -6.52
CA SER A 186 20.30 19.82 -7.88
C SER A 186 19.29 19.63 -9.03
N GLU A 187 18.00 19.39 -8.76
CA GLU A 187 16.97 19.16 -9.79
C GLU A 187 16.11 20.39 -10.10
N ASN A 188 16.55 21.59 -9.69
CA ASN A 188 15.83 22.86 -9.90
C ASN A 188 15.65 23.31 -11.36
N ASN A 189 16.18 22.57 -12.34
CA ASN A 189 16.09 22.96 -13.76
C ASN A 189 14.71 22.68 -14.41
N LEU A 190 13.75 22.08 -13.70
CA LEU A 190 12.39 21.88 -14.19
C LEU A 190 11.37 22.89 -13.63
N SER A 191 11.83 23.87 -12.84
CA SER A 191 10.96 24.90 -12.22
C SER A 191 10.39 25.93 -13.19
N ASN A 192 10.85 26.00 -14.44
CA ASN A 192 10.28 26.86 -15.50
C ASN A 192 9.20 26.08 -16.30
N LYS A 193 8.27 25.46 -15.64
CA LYS A 193 7.17 24.73 -16.31
C LYS A 193 6.05 25.70 -16.67
N ASN A 194 5.77 25.83 -17.95
CA ASN A 194 4.60 26.55 -18.47
C ASN A 194 3.28 25.80 -18.20
N HIS A 195 3.31 24.69 -17.40
CA HIS A 195 2.15 23.86 -17.12
C HIS A 195 2.28 23.17 -15.76
N LYS A 196 1.15 22.93 -15.13
CA LYS A 196 1.03 22.15 -13.88
C LYS A 196 1.08 20.65 -14.16
N ILE A 197 1.69 19.88 -13.27
CA ILE A 197 1.72 18.41 -13.35
C ILE A 197 0.75 17.84 -12.33
N ILE A 198 -0.26 17.14 -12.83
CA ILE A 198 -1.23 16.38 -12.05
C ILE A 198 -0.82 14.92 -12.13
N THR A 199 -0.87 14.21 -11.00
CA THR A 199 -0.39 12.82 -10.94
C THR A 199 -1.42 11.90 -10.28
N HIS A 200 -1.49 10.68 -10.79
CA HIS A 200 -2.21 9.57 -10.19
C HIS A 200 -1.34 8.31 -10.18
N VAL A 201 -1.40 7.57 -9.08
CA VAL A 201 -0.67 6.29 -8.90
C VAL A 201 -1.62 5.22 -8.40
N SER A 202 -1.85 4.17 -9.18
CA SER A 202 -2.62 3.00 -8.72
C SER A 202 -2.45 1.77 -9.64
N ASN A 203 -3.05 0.64 -9.22
CA ASN A 203 -3.31 -0.50 -10.09
C ASN A 203 -4.66 -0.27 -10.82
N PHE A 204 -4.71 0.27 -11.97
CA PHE A 204 -5.88 0.75 -12.75
C PHE A 204 -7.07 -0.24 -12.74
N ARG A 205 -7.66 -0.46 -11.55
CA ARG A 205 -8.88 -1.24 -11.33
C ARG A 205 -10.10 -0.32 -11.25
N LYS A 206 -11.28 -0.87 -11.47
CA LYS A 206 -12.56 -0.15 -11.46
C LYS A 206 -12.74 0.69 -10.18
N VAL A 207 -12.43 0.12 -9.00
CA VAL A 207 -12.53 0.80 -7.70
C VAL A 207 -11.64 2.04 -7.56
N LYS A 208 -10.65 2.23 -8.46
CA LYS A 208 -9.79 3.42 -8.52
C LYS A 208 -10.38 4.53 -9.38
N ARG A 209 -11.52 4.28 -10.04
CA ARG A 209 -12.28 5.26 -10.82
C ARG A 209 -11.43 6.01 -11.85
N ILE A 210 -10.66 5.26 -12.64
CA ILE A 210 -9.70 5.80 -13.61
C ILE A 210 -10.37 6.74 -14.62
N MET A 211 -11.64 6.50 -14.97
CA MET A 211 -12.39 7.36 -15.87
C MET A 211 -12.63 8.75 -15.28
N ASP A 212 -12.93 8.84 -13.99
CA ASP A 212 -13.10 10.11 -13.29
C ASP A 212 -11.81 10.92 -13.30
N ILE A 213 -10.64 10.28 -13.18
CA ILE A 213 -9.35 10.99 -13.26
C ILE A 213 -9.19 11.68 -14.61
N ILE A 214 -9.56 11.02 -15.71
CA ILE A 214 -9.51 11.59 -17.06
C ILE A 214 -10.49 12.77 -17.20
N GLU A 215 -11.69 12.65 -16.62
CA GLU A 215 -12.69 13.72 -16.63
C GLU A 215 -12.28 14.90 -15.76
N ILE A 216 -11.76 14.67 -14.54
CA ILE A 216 -11.24 15.69 -13.66
C ILE A 216 -10.10 16.43 -14.35
N PHE A 217 -9.14 15.70 -14.94
CA PHE A 217 -8.04 16.30 -15.67
C PHE A 217 -8.53 17.13 -16.85
N ASN A 218 -9.53 16.64 -17.61
CA ASN A 218 -10.12 17.38 -18.72
C ASN A 218 -10.71 18.74 -18.27
N GLY A 219 -11.41 18.76 -17.14
CA GLY A 219 -11.96 20.01 -16.59
C GLY A 219 -10.85 20.99 -16.15
N ILE A 220 -9.81 20.48 -15.51
CA ILE A 220 -8.68 21.31 -15.04
C ILE A 220 -7.94 21.91 -16.23
N GLN A 221 -7.57 21.10 -17.23
CA GLN A 221 -6.75 21.54 -18.36
C GLN A 221 -7.45 22.53 -19.31
N GLN A 222 -8.77 22.68 -19.21
CA GLN A 222 -9.54 23.73 -19.90
C GLN A 222 -9.31 25.12 -19.29
N GLN A 223 -8.92 25.21 -18.02
CA GLN A 223 -8.73 26.47 -17.30
C GLN A 223 -7.26 26.75 -16.95
N ILE A 224 -6.46 25.69 -16.70
CA ILE A 224 -5.06 25.79 -16.31
C ILE A 224 -4.21 24.94 -17.25
N PRO A 225 -3.15 25.45 -17.89
CA PRO A 225 -2.24 24.60 -18.64
C PRO A 225 -1.67 23.49 -17.76
N ALA A 226 -2.01 22.23 -18.07
CA ALA A 226 -1.65 21.08 -17.26
C ALA A 226 -1.30 19.84 -18.09
N LYS A 227 -0.56 18.92 -17.47
CA LYS A 227 -0.28 17.57 -17.95
C LYS A 227 -0.67 16.55 -16.88
N LEU A 228 -1.14 15.38 -17.30
CA LEU A 228 -1.49 14.29 -16.41
C LEU A 228 -0.46 13.16 -16.51
N PHE A 229 0.07 12.74 -15.37
CA PHE A 229 0.95 11.60 -15.21
C PHE A 229 0.20 10.45 -14.55
N MET A 230 0.04 9.36 -15.30
CA MET A 230 -0.65 8.14 -14.87
C MET A 230 0.38 7.05 -14.64
N ILE A 231 0.61 6.70 -13.35
CA ILE A 231 1.60 5.69 -12.95
C ILE A 231 0.87 4.44 -12.49
N GLY A 232 1.23 3.33 -13.09
CA GLY A 232 0.64 2.03 -12.82
C GLY A 232 0.09 1.37 -14.07
N ASP A 233 -0.59 0.25 -13.87
CA ASP A 233 -1.16 -0.55 -14.95
C ASP A 233 -2.37 -1.33 -14.43
N GLY A 234 -3.24 -1.77 -15.33
CA GLY A 234 -4.40 -2.56 -14.95
C GLY A 234 -5.52 -2.57 -16.00
N PRO A 235 -6.64 -3.26 -15.70
CA PRO A 235 -7.69 -3.54 -16.68
C PRO A 235 -8.39 -2.28 -17.22
N GLU A 236 -8.36 -1.16 -16.50
CA GLU A 236 -9.02 0.09 -16.95
C GLU A 236 -8.13 0.97 -17.83
N LYS A 237 -6.84 0.61 -18.07
CA LYS A 237 -5.91 1.42 -18.86
C LYS A 237 -6.40 1.72 -20.29
N ASN A 238 -6.79 0.66 -21.02
CA ASN A 238 -7.24 0.83 -22.42
C ASN A 238 -8.49 1.70 -22.52
N LYS A 239 -9.39 1.62 -21.53
CA LYS A 239 -10.57 2.50 -21.47
C LYS A 239 -10.20 3.94 -21.21
N ALA A 240 -9.22 4.18 -20.34
CA ALA A 240 -8.70 5.51 -20.05
C ALA A 240 -8.05 6.15 -21.29
N GLU A 241 -7.22 5.39 -22.01
CA GLU A 241 -6.59 5.85 -23.25
C GLU A 241 -7.65 6.18 -24.33
N LYS A 242 -8.70 5.33 -24.47
CA LYS A 242 -9.81 5.59 -25.38
C LYS A 242 -10.57 6.88 -24.99
N LYS A 243 -10.92 7.03 -23.71
CA LYS A 243 -11.61 8.23 -23.21
C LYS A 243 -10.77 9.50 -23.44
N ALA A 244 -9.45 9.44 -23.20
CA ALA A 244 -8.53 10.55 -23.47
C ALA A 244 -8.49 10.96 -24.94
N ASN A 245 -8.55 9.97 -25.87
CA ASN A 245 -8.66 10.23 -27.30
C ASN A 245 -10.01 10.90 -27.67
N GLU A 246 -11.12 10.39 -27.14
CA GLU A 246 -12.47 10.94 -27.35
C GLU A 246 -12.57 12.39 -26.90
N LEU A 247 -11.88 12.76 -25.82
CA LEU A 247 -11.83 14.12 -25.31
C LEU A 247 -10.76 15.00 -25.97
N GLY A 248 -9.93 14.47 -26.86
CA GLY A 248 -8.87 15.21 -27.55
C GLY A 248 -7.71 15.66 -26.66
N ILE A 249 -7.47 14.95 -25.56
CA ILE A 249 -6.46 15.34 -24.54
C ILE A 249 -5.33 14.30 -24.37
N LYS A 250 -5.25 13.31 -25.26
CA LYS A 250 -4.25 12.22 -25.16
C LYS A 250 -2.81 12.72 -25.14
N ASP A 251 -2.50 13.72 -25.92
CA ASP A 251 -1.17 14.35 -26.01
C ASP A 251 -0.71 15.03 -24.72
N LYS A 252 -1.66 15.32 -23.81
CA LYS A 252 -1.41 15.90 -22.48
C LYS A 252 -1.29 14.86 -21.36
N ILE A 253 -1.48 13.57 -21.69
CA ILE A 253 -1.46 12.45 -20.70
C ILE A 253 -0.28 11.54 -20.99
N THR A 254 0.52 11.26 -19.96
CA THR A 254 1.62 10.29 -20.03
C THR A 254 1.32 9.07 -19.14
N PHE A 255 1.24 7.89 -19.75
CA PHE A 255 1.11 6.62 -19.05
C PHE A 255 2.49 5.98 -18.86
N PHE A 256 3.01 5.99 -17.65
CA PHE A 256 4.35 5.47 -17.33
C PHE A 256 4.39 3.94 -17.18
N GLY A 257 3.22 3.27 -17.03
CA GLY A 257 3.20 1.88 -16.60
C GLY A 257 3.64 1.71 -15.15
N LYS A 258 4.04 0.49 -14.77
CA LYS A 258 4.59 0.21 -13.43
C LYS A 258 5.99 0.82 -13.33
N SER A 259 6.26 1.58 -12.28
CA SER A 259 7.53 2.28 -12.09
C SER A 259 8.10 2.08 -10.68
N ASN A 260 9.41 1.89 -10.60
CA ASN A 260 10.17 1.90 -9.34
C ASN A 260 10.55 3.33 -8.90
N GLU A 261 10.38 4.32 -9.77
CA GLU A 261 10.79 5.70 -9.57
C GLU A 261 9.60 6.63 -9.25
N THR A 262 8.55 6.08 -8.66
CA THR A 262 7.33 6.84 -8.29
C THR A 262 7.68 8.07 -7.45
N ASN A 263 8.61 7.97 -6.51
CA ASN A 263 9.07 9.08 -5.69
C ASN A 263 9.69 10.22 -6.52
N LYS A 264 10.47 9.90 -7.56
CA LYS A 264 11.02 10.93 -8.46
C LYS A 264 9.92 11.63 -9.26
N ILE A 265 8.96 10.87 -9.80
CA ILE A 265 7.84 11.44 -10.55
C ILE A 265 6.99 12.33 -9.64
N LEU A 266 6.68 11.89 -8.43
CA LEU A 266 5.94 12.68 -7.45
C LEU A 266 6.67 13.97 -7.05
N SER A 267 8.00 13.99 -7.03
CA SER A 267 8.76 15.21 -6.72
C SER A 267 8.57 16.36 -7.73
N PHE A 268 8.09 16.03 -8.94
CA PHE A 268 7.75 17.01 -9.99
C PHE A 268 6.26 17.36 -10.05
N SER A 269 5.44 16.71 -9.24
CA SER A 269 3.99 16.86 -9.26
C SER A 269 3.55 18.11 -8.52
N ASP A 270 2.49 18.75 -9.02
CA ASP A 270 1.85 19.89 -8.39
C ASP A 270 0.57 19.50 -7.65
N LEU A 271 -0.11 18.45 -8.11
CA LEU A 271 -1.34 17.94 -7.49
C LEU A 271 -1.44 16.42 -7.66
N PHE A 272 -1.96 15.75 -6.65
CA PHE A 272 -2.26 14.32 -6.69
C PHE A 272 -3.77 14.09 -6.62
N ILE A 273 -4.31 13.23 -7.49
CA ILE A 273 -5.74 12.92 -7.54
C ILE A 273 -5.98 11.45 -7.19
N LEU A 274 -6.87 11.20 -6.21
CA LEU A 274 -7.25 9.86 -5.75
C LEU A 274 -8.78 9.74 -5.60
N PRO A 275 -9.55 9.56 -6.67
CA PRO A 275 -11.02 9.49 -6.62
C PRO A 275 -11.54 8.08 -6.29
N SER A 276 -10.76 7.28 -5.56
CA SER A 276 -11.08 5.87 -5.28
C SER A 276 -12.45 5.70 -4.61
N GLU A 277 -13.18 4.68 -5.03
CA GLU A 277 -14.46 4.27 -4.43
C GLU A 277 -14.23 3.47 -3.14
N ILE A 278 -13.17 2.69 -3.08
CA ILE A 278 -12.75 1.91 -1.92
C ILE A 278 -11.25 2.08 -1.74
N GLU A 279 -10.84 2.45 -0.52
CA GLU A 279 -9.44 2.62 -0.16
C GLU A 279 -9.22 2.24 1.30
N SER A 280 -8.30 1.32 1.56
CA SER A 280 -8.05 0.89 2.95
C SER A 280 -7.23 1.90 3.76
N PHE A 281 -6.40 2.71 3.07
CA PHE A 281 -5.55 3.72 3.71
C PHE A 281 -5.20 4.89 2.78
N GLY A 282 -4.78 4.60 1.53
CA GLY A 282 -4.33 5.61 0.58
C GLY A 282 -2.81 5.79 0.53
N LEU A 283 -2.05 4.69 0.48
CA LEU A 283 -0.57 4.76 0.48
C LEU A 283 -0.01 5.68 -0.62
N SER A 284 -0.56 5.66 -1.83
CA SER A 284 -0.10 6.54 -2.91
C SER A 284 -0.35 8.03 -2.63
N ALA A 285 -1.41 8.35 -1.89
CA ALA A 285 -1.65 9.71 -1.40
C ALA A 285 -0.63 10.09 -0.32
N LEU A 286 -0.29 9.16 0.60
CA LEU A 286 0.77 9.39 1.59
C LEU A 286 2.12 9.64 0.91
N GLU A 287 2.46 8.89 -0.12
CA GLU A 287 3.67 9.09 -0.93
C GLU A 287 3.68 10.47 -1.61
N ALA A 288 2.54 10.91 -2.14
CA ALA A 288 2.39 12.25 -2.70
C ALA A 288 2.57 13.34 -1.64
N MET A 289 1.94 13.20 -0.47
CA MET A 289 2.11 14.13 0.65
C MET A 289 3.58 14.20 1.11
N ALA A 290 4.27 13.05 1.17
CA ALA A 290 5.69 12.98 1.50
C ALA A 290 6.56 13.74 0.49
N ALA A 291 6.14 13.83 -0.78
CA ALA A 291 6.78 14.63 -1.83
C ALA A 291 6.35 16.11 -1.83
N ASN A 292 5.67 16.60 -0.81
CA ASN A 292 5.07 17.94 -0.72
C ASN A 292 3.99 18.19 -1.81
N VAL A 293 3.18 17.20 -2.16
CA VAL A 293 2.14 17.33 -3.18
C VAL A 293 0.77 17.33 -2.49
N PRO A 294 -0.04 18.38 -2.67
CA PRO A 294 -1.42 18.43 -2.20
C PRO A 294 -2.26 17.30 -2.81
N VAL A 295 -3.25 16.82 -2.06
CA VAL A 295 -4.07 15.68 -2.48
C VAL A 295 -5.53 16.06 -2.59
N ILE A 296 -6.13 15.85 -3.76
CA ILE A 296 -7.58 15.82 -3.95
C ILE A 296 -8.00 14.34 -3.93
N SER A 297 -8.87 13.99 -3.01
CA SER A 297 -9.30 12.59 -2.84
C SER A 297 -10.77 12.47 -2.43
N THR A 298 -11.28 11.26 -2.51
CA THR A 298 -12.60 10.95 -1.93
C THR A 298 -12.50 10.82 -0.41
N ASN A 299 -13.66 10.87 0.24
CA ASN A 299 -13.83 10.60 1.66
C ASN A 299 -14.06 9.11 1.98
N ALA A 300 -13.65 8.21 1.06
CA ALA A 300 -13.93 6.78 1.14
C ALA A 300 -12.93 6.02 2.04
N GLY A 301 -13.45 5.08 2.82
CA GLY A 301 -12.65 4.12 3.59
C GLY A 301 -11.67 4.79 4.56
N GLY A 302 -10.39 4.41 4.47
CA GLY A 302 -9.32 4.94 5.31
C GLY A 302 -8.73 6.28 4.84
N ILE A 303 -9.17 6.85 3.71
CA ILE A 303 -8.63 8.11 3.19
C ILE A 303 -8.77 9.28 4.18
N PRO A 304 -9.93 9.49 4.87
CA PRO A 304 -10.06 10.57 5.85
C PRO A 304 -9.14 10.44 7.08
N GLU A 305 -8.61 9.24 7.33
CA GLU A 305 -7.62 9.04 8.39
C GLU A 305 -6.22 9.51 7.98
N LEU A 306 -5.97 9.64 6.68
CA LEU A 306 -4.72 10.14 6.10
C LEU A 306 -4.86 11.61 5.68
N ASN A 307 -5.79 11.89 4.75
CA ASN A 307 -5.99 13.23 4.18
C ASN A 307 -6.94 14.04 5.07
N THR A 308 -6.41 15.06 5.72
CA THR A 308 -7.20 15.98 6.55
C THR A 308 -7.79 17.07 5.66
N ASP A 309 -9.13 17.10 5.60
CA ASP A 309 -9.87 18.03 4.76
C ASP A 309 -9.53 19.50 5.05
N ASN A 310 -9.38 20.29 4.00
CA ASN A 310 -8.99 21.71 4.03
C ASN A 310 -7.65 21.98 4.76
N PHE A 311 -6.83 20.94 4.99
CA PHE A 311 -5.52 21.08 5.60
C PHE A 311 -4.41 20.48 4.72
N SER A 312 -4.36 19.15 4.58
CA SER A 312 -3.34 18.44 3.77
C SER A 312 -3.79 18.20 2.32
N GLY A 313 -5.05 18.42 2.04
CA GLY A 313 -5.73 18.28 0.78
C GLY A 313 -7.22 18.54 0.95
N ILE A 314 -8.02 18.13 -0.02
CA ILE A 314 -9.49 18.29 0.04
C ILE A 314 -10.15 16.94 -0.16
N LEU A 315 -11.24 16.72 0.56
CA LEU A 315 -12.08 15.53 0.48
C LEU A 315 -13.39 15.83 -0.26
N SER A 316 -13.75 14.97 -1.20
CA SER A 316 -15.02 15.02 -1.93
C SER A 316 -15.78 13.69 -1.81
N ASN A 317 -17.06 13.67 -2.11
CA ASN A 317 -17.80 12.42 -2.20
C ASN A 317 -17.33 11.59 -3.41
N VAL A 318 -17.49 10.27 -3.31
CA VAL A 318 -17.22 9.37 -4.43
C VAL A 318 -18.07 9.75 -5.65
N GLY A 319 -17.42 9.99 -6.79
CA GLY A 319 -18.08 10.36 -8.03
C GLY A 319 -18.37 11.85 -8.21
N ASP A 320 -18.01 12.68 -7.26
CA ASP A 320 -18.21 14.14 -7.34
C ASP A 320 -17.07 14.79 -8.15
N VAL A 321 -17.09 14.52 -9.46
CA VAL A 321 -16.06 14.96 -10.41
C VAL A 321 -16.00 16.48 -10.48
N ASP A 322 -17.14 17.16 -10.53
CA ASP A 322 -17.22 18.62 -10.67
C ASP A 322 -16.57 19.31 -9.46
N LYS A 323 -16.89 18.84 -8.25
CA LYS A 323 -16.27 19.35 -7.02
C LYS A 323 -14.77 19.15 -7.03
N MET A 324 -14.26 17.97 -7.47
CA MET A 324 -12.83 17.71 -7.56
C MET A 324 -12.14 18.61 -8.59
N ILE A 325 -12.82 18.99 -9.67
CA ILE A 325 -12.31 19.98 -10.66
C ILE A 325 -12.19 21.35 -10.00
N GLU A 326 -13.27 21.85 -9.39
CA GLU A 326 -13.30 23.16 -8.72
C GLU A 326 -12.20 23.28 -7.66
N ASP A 327 -12.08 22.29 -6.77
CA ASP A 327 -11.10 22.26 -5.69
C ASP A 327 -9.65 22.19 -6.23
N SER A 328 -9.43 21.43 -7.33
CA SER A 328 -8.14 21.37 -8.00
C SER A 328 -7.74 22.72 -8.58
N ILE A 329 -8.67 23.39 -9.24
CA ILE A 329 -8.44 24.72 -9.82
C ILE A 329 -8.16 25.74 -8.72
N MET A 330 -8.94 25.73 -7.63
CA MET A 330 -8.73 26.61 -6.48
C MET A 330 -7.30 26.47 -5.92
N ILE A 331 -6.85 25.22 -5.68
CA ILE A 331 -5.48 25.00 -5.18
C ILE A 331 -4.42 25.46 -6.17
N LEU A 332 -4.59 25.18 -7.46
CA LEU A 332 -3.55 25.39 -8.47
C LEU A 332 -3.46 26.85 -8.97
N SER A 333 -4.53 27.66 -8.82
CA SER A 333 -4.63 29.03 -9.32
C SER A 333 -4.05 30.08 -8.36
N ASP A 334 -4.06 29.80 -7.05
CA ASP A 334 -3.54 30.71 -6.04
C ASP A 334 -2.25 30.20 -5.43
N GLU A 335 -1.16 30.90 -5.61
CA GLU A 335 0.17 30.48 -5.15
C GLU A 335 0.26 30.38 -3.61
N LYS A 336 -0.44 31.23 -2.87
CA LYS A 336 -0.45 31.20 -1.41
C LYS A 336 -1.21 29.96 -0.90
N ILE A 337 -2.38 29.71 -1.48
CA ILE A 337 -3.17 28.50 -1.17
C ILE A 337 -2.36 27.25 -1.52
N PHE A 338 -1.79 27.19 -2.70
CA PHE A 338 -0.96 26.07 -3.16
C PHE A 338 0.21 25.78 -2.21
N ASN A 339 0.99 26.79 -1.84
CA ASN A 339 2.13 26.63 -0.95
C ASN A 339 1.71 26.22 0.46
N ASN A 340 0.56 26.69 0.95
CA ASN A 340 0.00 26.27 2.23
C ASN A 340 -0.36 24.77 2.22
N PHE A 341 -1.09 24.32 1.21
CA PHE A 341 -1.44 22.90 1.07
C PHE A 341 -0.20 22.00 0.91
N LYS A 342 0.81 22.42 0.15
CA LYS A 342 2.10 21.70 0.02
C LYS A 342 2.78 21.49 1.37
N THR A 343 2.88 22.56 2.16
CA THR A 343 3.52 22.51 3.48
C THR A 343 2.74 21.60 4.43
N ASN A 344 1.42 21.73 4.42
CA ASN A 344 0.54 20.94 5.28
C ASN A 344 0.49 19.47 4.87
N ALA A 345 0.54 19.15 3.57
CA ALA A 345 0.64 17.78 3.07
C ALA A 345 1.91 17.10 3.62
N ARG A 346 3.07 17.76 3.53
CA ARG A 346 4.31 17.24 4.11
C ARG A 346 4.22 17.06 5.61
N LYS A 347 3.72 18.07 6.32
CA LYS A 347 3.52 18.00 7.78
C LYS A 347 2.63 16.82 8.16
N ARG A 348 1.57 16.55 7.38
CA ARG A 348 0.71 15.39 7.61
C ARG A 348 1.43 14.07 7.38
N ALA A 349 2.25 13.97 6.33
CA ALA A 349 3.05 12.77 6.06
C ALA A 349 4.05 12.45 7.19
N GLU A 350 4.52 13.45 7.94
CA GLU A 350 5.42 13.26 9.09
C GLU A 350 4.80 12.45 10.23
N ASP A 351 3.46 12.43 10.34
CA ASP A 351 2.75 11.58 11.32
C ASP A 351 2.90 10.08 10.99
N PHE A 352 3.18 9.78 9.74
CA PHE A 352 3.29 8.43 9.19
C PHE A 352 4.73 8.07 8.79
N ASP A 353 5.72 8.74 9.37
CA ASP A 353 7.13 8.42 9.13
C ASP A 353 7.44 7.00 9.60
N ILE A 354 8.19 6.25 8.79
CA ILE A 354 8.65 4.89 9.08
C ILE A 354 9.31 4.81 10.46
N HIS A 355 10.07 5.84 10.86
CA HIS A 355 10.77 5.92 12.15
C HIS A 355 9.81 6.07 13.34
N LYS A 356 8.58 6.52 13.11
CA LYS A 356 7.52 6.57 14.14
C LYS A 356 6.69 5.29 14.18
N ILE A 357 6.47 4.65 13.04
CA ILE A 357 5.56 3.50 12.92
C ILE A 357 6.27 2.18 13.20
N VAL A 358 7.49 1.96 12.73
CA VAL A 358 8.24 0.72 12.97
C VAL A 358 8.37 0.38 14.45
N PRO A 359 8.63 1.33 15.37
CA PRO A 359 8.64 1.04 16.81
C PRO A 359 7.35 0.46 17.39
N LEU A 360 6.20 0.68 16.74
CA LEU A 360 4.93 0.06 17.15
C LEU A 360 4.93 -1.44 16.89
N TYR A 361 5.50 -1.87 15.75
CA TYR A 361 5.70 -3.29 15.46
C TYR A 361 6.74 -3.93 16.37
N GLU A 362 7.84 -3.23 16.68
CA GLU A 362 8.85 -3.71 17.64
C GLU A 362 8.24 -3.99 19.03
N LYS A 363 7.31 -3.13 19.50
CA LYS A 363 6.58 -3.36 20.76
C LYS A 363 5.74 -4.62 20.71
N ILE A 364 5.11 -4.92 19.56
CA ILE A 364 4.32 -6.16 19.40
C ILE A 364 5.23 -7.37 19.48
N TYR A 365 6.33 -7.38 18.72
CA TYR A 365 7.26 -8.51 18.70
C TYR A 365 7.84 -8.78 20.10
N ASN A 366 8.31 -7.74 20.79
CA ASN A 366 8.85 -7.86 22.15
C ASN A 366 7.83 -8.34 23.20
N LYS A 367 6.52 -8.18 22.93
CA LYS A 367 5.47 -8.67 23.82
C LYS A 367 5.18 -10.16 23.62
N LEU A 368 5.50 -10.70 22.45
CA LEU A 368 5.18 -12.07 22.05
C LEU A 368 6.31 -13.07 22.32
N ILE A 369 7.51 -12.58 22.49
CA ILE A 369 8.75 -13.34 22.78
C ILE A 369 9.16 -13.10 24.22
#